data_c4c5692ae31432ef1013b25f2f9ecb65
#
_entry.id   c4c5692ae31432ef1013b25f2f9ecb65
#
_cell.length_a   1.000
_cell.length_b   1.000
_cell.length_c   1.000
_cell.angle_alpha   90.00
_cell.angle_beta   90.00
_cell.angle_gamma   90.00
#
_symmetry.space_group_name_H-M   'P 1'
#
loop_
_entity.id
_entity.type
_entity.pdbx_description
1 polymer ?
#
loop_
_entity_poly.entity_id
_entity_poly.type
_entity_poly.pdbx_seq_one_letter_code
_entity_poly.pdbx_strand_id
1 'polypeptide(L)'
;MLYRTFIFTSILGIILTACGGNKPAPDATDSSALLTPAQPDAGAHTPNGSYQGTLPCADCPGIDYQISLYDNNRYKILMVYRDRNQNRPVVDTGTWKIEQDSMVRITLSGQSKQTFLFEDGRLYQLNEHGQRITGALADNYILRPVSGGDPARLQQKAAEGIDFMAAGIHPAWSLEMDRQKTIFFRTVQGDSVRVPTSRPHPDTDTLQVYTAKTEKAEFILTIRNSACIDDVNGFMRPYAVEVQLKDSTYKGCGEYLR
;
A
#
# COMPACT_ATOMS: atom_id res chain seq x y z
N MET A 1 64.18 35.15 31.36
CA MET A 1 65.25 34.17 31.65
C MET A 1 65.04 32.95 30.80
N LEU A 2 66.05 32.77 29.90
CA LEU A 2 66.61 31.55 29.34
C LEU A 2 65.66 30.58 28.61
N TYR A 3 65.70 30.60 27.25
CA TYR A 3 66.55 29.84 26.32
C TYR A 3 66.52 28.32 26.54
N ARG A 4 65.98 27.56 25.55
CA ARG A 4 66.81 26.64 24.76
C ARG A 4 66.06 25.99 23.58
N THR A 5 66.50 26.40 22.45
CA THR A 5 66.46 25.75 21.15
C THR A 5 67.05 24.35 21.14
N PHE A 6 66.45 23.42 20.41
CA PHE A 6 67.26 22.37 19.73
C PHE A 6 66.56 21.95 18.41
N ILE A 7 67.27 22.07 17.37
CA ILE A 7 67.12 21.67 16.01
C ILE A 7 67.66 20.26 15.84
N PHE A 8 67.09 19.38 15.03
CA PHE A 8 67.82 18.47 14.11
C PHE A 8 66.77 17.57 13.39
N THR A 9 66.67 17.81 12.09
CA THR A 9 67.12 17.15 10.87
C THR A 9 66.38 15.89 10.45
N SER A 10 65.74 16.04 9.30
CA SER A 10 65.62 15.19 8.10
C SER A 10 65.82 13.71 8.22
N ILE A 11 64.91 12.96 7.64
CA ILE A 11 65.17 11.95 6.61
C ILE A 11 63.94 11.76 5.73
N LEU A 12 64.20 11.80 4.47
CA LEU A 12 63.45 11.59 3.26
C LEU A 12 63.07 10.09 3.08
N GLY A 13 61.84 9.80 2.76
CA GLY A 13 61.43 8.46 2.41
C GLY A 13 60.15 8.50 1.56
N ILE A 14 60.30 8.61 0.25
CA ILE A 14 59.26 8.48 -0.75
C ILE A 14 58.89 7.00 -0.88
N ILE A 15 57.65 6.64 -0.69
CA ILE A 15 57.03 5.47 -1.33
C ILE A 15 55.61 5.87 -1.78
N LEU A 16 55.46 5.99 -3.09
CA LEU A 16 54.20 6.05 -3.81
C LEU A 16 53.55 4.68 -3.80
N THR A 17 52.37 4.55 -3.30
CA THR A 17 51.39 3.59 -3.81
C THR A 17 50.03 4.24 -3.83
N ALA A 18 49.61 4.58 -5.04
CA ALA A 18 48.25 4.96 -5.38
C ALA A 18 47.32 3.77 -5.24
N CYS A 19 46.28 3.89 -4.41
CA CYS A 19 45.03 3.19 -4.60
C CYS A 19 43.92 4.17 -4.32
N GLY A 20 43.36 4.70 -5.38
CA GLY A 20 42.19 5.52 -5.37
C GLY A 20 40.97 4.69 -4.93
N GLY A 21 40.52 4.89 -3.72
CA GLY A 21 39.21 4.49 -3.26
C GLY A 21 38.26 5.68 -3.44
N ASN A 22 37.60 5.75 -4.57
CA ASN A 22 36.41 6.58 -4.73
C ASN A 22 35.38 6.09 -3.73
N LYS A 23 35.09 6.85 -2.69
CA LYS A 23 33.81 6.78 -2.00
C LYS A 23 32.77 7.32 -2.96
N PRO A 24 31.78 6.52 -3.39
CA PRO A 24 30.63 7.11 -4.06
C PRO A 24 29.90 7.98 -3.06
N ALA A 25 29.59 9.21 -3.48
CA ALA A 25 28.61 10.07 -2.84
C ALA A 25 27.27 9.29 -2.72
N PRO A 26 26.44 9.56 -1.70
CA PRO A 26 25.11 8.95 -1.64
C PRO A 26 24.32 9.47 -2.84
N ASP A 27 24.13 8.62 -3.83
CA ASP A 27 23.22 8.86 -4.94
C ASP A 27 21.81 9.11 -4.39
N ALA A 28 21.34 10.32 -4.62
CA ALA A 28 19.93 10.68 -4.44
C ALA A 28 19.10 10.03 -5.57
N THR A 29 18.95 8.72 -5.53
CA THR A 29 18.16 7.97 -6.51
C THR A 29 17.26 6.98 -5.78
N ASP A 30 16.26 7.51 -5.09
CA ASP A 30 15.15 6.67 -4.63
C ASP A 30 13.78 7.32 -4.90
N SER A 31 13.63 7.85 -6.11
CA SER A 31 12.32 8.30 -6.60
C SER A 31 11.60 7.26 -7.47
N SER A 32 12.28 6.16 -7.84
CA SER A 32 11.70 5.14 -8.73
C SER A 32 11.03 3.96 -7.99
N ALA A 33 11.18 3.85 -6.68
CA ALA A 33 10.61 2.75 -5.90
C ALA A 33 9.08 2.82 -5.75
N LEU A 34 8.43 3.86 -6.25
CA LEU A 34 6.98 4.04 -6.14
C LEU A 34 6.18 3.32 -7.23
N LEU A 35 6.83 2.88 -8.31
CA LEU A 35 6.15 2.32 -9.49
C LEU A 35 6.67 0.94 -9.92
N THR A 36 7.59 0.34 -9.17
CA THR A 36 8.01 -1.03 -9.50
C THR A 36 6.92 -1.99 -9.00
N PRO A 37 6.26 -2.74 -9.89
CA PRO A 37 5.41 -3.84 -9.44
C PRO A 37 6.32 -4.80 -8.67
N ALA A 38 6.00 -5.05 -7.40
CA ALA A 38 6.63 -6.13 -6.67
C ALA A 38 6.32 -7.42 -7.46
N GLN A 39 7.32 -8.01 -8.10
CA GLN A 39 7.18 -9.36 -8.64
C GLN A 39 6.84 -10.27 -7.45
N PRO A 40 5.82 -11.11 -7.54
CA PRO A 40 5.57 -12.11 -6.52
C PRO A 40 6.79 -13.02 -6.47
N ASP A 41 7.51 -13.02 -5.37
CA ASP A 41 8.58 -13.98 -5.10
C ASP A 41 8.00 -15.40 -5.17
N ALA A 42 8.38 -16.12 -6.21
CA ALA A 42 7.96 -17.50 -6.46
C ALA A 42 8.61 -18.52 -5.49
N GLY A 43 9.01 -18.08 -4.29
CA GLY A 43 9.81 -18.87 -3.35
C GLY A 43 9.29 -18.99 -1.93
N ALA A 44 8.28 -18.25 -1.52
CA ALA A 44 7.82 -18.29 -0.13
C ALA A 44 6.64 -19.25 0.04
N HIS A 45 6.85 -20.35 0.74
CA HIS A 45 5.79 -21.26 1.22
C HIS A 45 4.90 -20.63 2.31
N THR A 46 4.87 -19.31 2.41
CA THR A 46 4.06 -18.59 3.37
C THR A 46 2.86 -17.94 2.68
N PRO A 47 1.67 -17.99 3.29
CA PRO A 47 0.46 -17.40 2.70
C PRO A 47 0.39 -15.88 2.83
N ASN A 48 1.44 -15.23 3.34
CA ASN A 48 1.49 -13.77 3.44
C ASN A 48 1.38 -13.15 2.05
N GLY A 49 0.56 -12.09 1.94
CA GLY A 49 0.32 -11.43 0.68
C GLY A 49 -1.14 -11.06 0.48
N SER A 50 -1.45 -10.57 -0.69
CA SER A 50 -2.80 -10.19 -1.06
C SER A 50 -3.33 -11.09 -2.16
N TYR A 51 -4.60 -11.49 -2.04
CA TYR A 51 -5.27 -12.40 -2.96
C TYR A 51 -6.63 -11.84 -3.33
N GLN A 52 -7.05 -12.07 -4.56
CA GLN A 52 -8.25 -11.48 -5.12
C GLN A 52 -9.01 -12.45 -6.00
N GLY A 53 -10.33 -12.32 -6.02
CA GLY A 53 -11.23 -13.06 -6.89
C GLY A 53 -12.64 -12.48 -6.88
N THR A 54 -13.51 -13.03 -7.70
CA THR A 54 -14.94 -12.70 -7.68
C THR A 54 -15.72 -13.88 -7.16
N LEU A 55 -16.22 -13.75 -5.94
CA LEU A 55 -17.03 -14.79 -5.30
C LEU A 55 -18.47 -14.75 -5.81
N PRO A 56 -19.18 -15.90 -5.85
CA PRO A 56 -20.60 -15.94 -6.16
C PRO A 56 -21.43 -15.15 -5.13
N CYS A 57 -22.49 -14.56 -5.60
CA CYS A 57 -23.47 -13.83 -4.80
C CYS A 57 -24.86 -14.40 -5.08
N ALA A 58 -25.67 -14.59 -4.05
CA ALA A 58 -27.00 -15.18 -4.18
C ALA A 58 -27.99 -14.23 -4.88
N ASP A 59 -27.81 -12.93 -4.71
CA ASP A 59 -28.75 -11.88 -5.13
C ASP A 59 -28.07 -10.66 -5.78
N CYS A 60 -26.82 -10.84 -6.25
CA CYS A 60 -26.07 -9.85 -7.01
C CYS A 60 -25.17 -10.54 -8.06
N PRO A 61 -24.62 -9.82 -9.05
CA PRO A 61 -23.78 -10.40 -10.09
C PRO A 61 -22.47 -11.04 -9.58
N GLY A 62 -22.04 -10.69 -8.36
CA GLY A 62 -20.84 -11.23 -7.72
C GLY A 62 -20.30 -10.30 -6.66
N ILE A 63 -19.34 -10.79 -5.90
CA ILE A 63 -18.63 -10.04 -4.87
C ILE A 63 -17.16 -9.96 -5.29
N ASP A 64 -16.67 -8.76 -5.61
CA ASP A 64 -15.25 -8.56 -5.76
C ASP A 64 -14.61 -8.64 -4.38
N TYR A 65 -13.77 -9.62 -4.20
CA TYR A 65 -13.23 -10.01 -2.92
C TYR A 65 -11.70 -9.92 -2.93
N GLN A 66 -11.14 -9.19 -1.99
CA GLN A 66 -9.70 -9.11 -1.79
C GLN A 66 -9.38 -9.37 -0.32
N ILE A 67 -8.44 -10.26 -0.06
CA ILE A 67 -7.89 -10.50 1.27
C ILE A 67 -6.39 -10.22 1.27
N SER A 68 -5.94 -9.50 2.28
CA SER A 68 -4.52 -9.29 2.58
C SER A 68 -4.18 -9.99 3.89
N LEU A 69 -3.22 -10.92 3.85
CA LEU A 69 -2.70 -11.66 5.00
C LEU A 69 -1.34 -11.06 5.37
N TYR A 70 -1.25 -10.49 6.56
CA TYR A 70 -0.06 -9.80 7.05
C TYR A 70 0.81 -10.73 7.90
N ASP A 71 2.11 -10.48 7.93
CA ASP A 71 3.11 -11.22 8.69
C ASP A 71 2.91 -11.16 10.23
N ASN A 72 2.18 -10.15 10.72
CA ASN A 72 1.79 -10.01 12.11
C ASN A 72 0.50 -10.77 12.46
N ASN A 73 0.10 -11.77 11.67
CA ASN A 73 -1.12 -12.56 11.82
C ASN A 73 -2.43 -11.75 11.75
N ARG A 74 -2.38 -10.53 11.20
CA ARG A 74 -3.58 -9.73 10.91
C ARG A 74 -4.03 -9.96 9.49
N TYR A 75 -5.34 -9.84 9.25
CA TYR A 75 -5.89 -9.77 7.90
C TYR A 75 -6.74 -8.52 7.70
N LYS A 76 -6.89 -8.14 6.45
CA LYS A 76 -7.86 -7.17 5.96
C LYS A 76 -8.56 -7.75 4.75
N ILE A 77 -9.87 -7.79 4.79
CA ILE A 77 -10.72 -8.13 3.66
C ILE A 77 -11.39 -6.87 3.15
N LEU A 78 -11.47 -6.75 1.85
CA LEU A 78 -12.26 -5.75 1.14
C LEU A 78 -13.23 -6.48 0.23
N MET A 79 -14.53 -6.20 0.40
CA MET A 79 -15.62 -6.80 -0.40
C MET A 79 -16.44 -5.72 -1.06
N VAL A 80 -16.69 -5.88 -2.35
CA VAL A 80 -17.59 -4.99 -3.10
C VAL A 80 -18.69 -5.84 -3.71
N TYR A 81 -19.90 -5.65 -3.24
CA TYR A 81 -21.09 -6.28 -3.81
C TYR A 81 -21.47 -5.53 -5.09
N ARG A 82 -21.30 -6.18 -6.24
CA ARG A 82 -21.56 -5.57 -7.55
C ARG A 82 -23.04 -5.14 -7.66
N ASP A 83 -23.24 -3.96 -8.23
CA ASP A 83 -24.55 -3.32 -8.41
C ASP A 83 -25.32 -3.08 -7.10
N ARG A 84 -24.62 -3.11 -5.98
CA ARG A 84 -25.18 -2.84 -4.66
C ARG A 84 -24.41 -1.76 -3.93
N ASN A 85 -25.11 -1.06 -3.05
CA ASN A 85 -24.54 -0.08 -2.12
C ASN A 85 -23.62 0.96 -2.79
N GLN A 86 -23.89 1.30 -4.06
CA GLN A 86 -23.08 2.26 -4.85
C GLN A 86 -21.60 1.86 -4.94
N ASN A 87 -21.30 0.55 -4.98
CA ASN A 87 -19.95 -0.02 -4.96
C ASN A 87 -19.13 0.39 -3.73
N ARG A 88 -19.80 0.73 -2.61
CA ARG A 88 -19.10 0.98 -1.36
C ARG A 88 -18.50 -0.33 -0.83
N PRO A 89 -17.21 -0.31 -0.48
CA PRO A 89 -16.57 -1.50 0.05
C PRO A 89 -17.03 -1.79 1.48
N VAL A 90 -17.18 -3.06 1.76
CA VAL A 90 -17.27 -3.58 3.13
C VAL A 90 -15.87 -4.02 3.54
N VAL A 91 -15.38 -3.51 4.66
CA VAL A 91 -14.06 -3.86 5.20
C VAL A 91 -14.24 -4.76 6.41
N ASP A 92 -13.57 -5.90 6.44
CA ASP A 92 -13.44 -6.76 7.60
C ASP A 92 -11.97 -6.94 7.96
N THR A 93 -11.67 -6.93 9.25
CA THR A 93 -10.33 -7.09 9.78
C THR A 93 -10.33 -8.04 10.97
N GLY A 94 -9.23 -8.74 11.16
CA GLY A 94 -9.10 -9.65 12.29
C GLY A 94 -7.72 -10.29 12.33
N THR A 95 -7.67 -11.49 12.89
CA THR A 95 -6.45 -12.29 12.95
C THR A 95 -6.61 -13.57 12.15
N TRP A 96 -5.51 -14.08 11.63
CA TRP A 96 -5.47 -15.36 10.95
C TRP A 96 -4.42 -16.27 11.57
N LYS A 97 -4.59 -17.56 11.41
CA LYS A 97 -3.64 -18.57 11.85
C LYS A 97 -3.51 -19.69 10.81
N ILE A 98 -2.35 -20.31 10.81
CA ILE A 98 -2.13 -21.55 10.06
C ILE A 98 -2.48 -22.71 10.96
N GLU A 99 -3.31 -23.61 10.46
CA GLU A 99 -3.54 -24.93 11.06
C GLU A 99 -2.84 -25.93 10.16
N GLN A 100 -1.74 -26.49 10.67
CA GLN A 100 -0.96 -27.49 9.94
C GLN A 100 -1.54 -28.87 10.17
N ASP A 101 -2.35 -29.30 9.20
CA ASP A 101 -2.49 -30.72 8.85
C ASP A 101 -1.56 -31.00 7.65
N SER A 102 -1.81 -32.04 6.87
CA SER A 102 -1.09 -32.32 5.62
C SER A 102 -1.19 -31.21 4.56
N MET A 103 -1.94 -30.14 4.83
CA MET A 103 -2.21 -28.99 3.97
C MET A 103 -2.14 -27.68 4.78
N VAL A 104 -1.64 -26.60 4.16
CA VAL A 104 -1.61 -25.27 4.80
C VAL A 104 -3.02 -24.68 4.81
N ARG A 105 -3.70 -24.83 5.93
CA ARG A 105 -5.04 -24.29 6.15
C ARG A 105 -4.95 -22.96 6.90
N ILE A 106 -5.65 -21.95 6.40
CA ILE A 106 -5.71 -20.63 6.98
C ILE A 106 -7.11 -20.41 7.53
N THR A 107 -7.20 -20.15 8.82
CA THR A 107 -8.47 -19.85 9.49
C THR A 107 -8.48 -18.39 9.92
N LEU A 108 -9.53 -17.68 9.55
CA LEU A 108 -9.76 -16.30 9.94
C LEU A 108 -10.56 -16.27 11.26
N SER A 109 -10.16 -15.33 12.13
CA SER A 109 -10.86 -15.03 13.38
C SER A 109 -11.30 -13.56 13.34
N GLY A 110 -12.54 -13.32 13.05
CA GLY A 110 -13.14 -11.98 12.90
C GLY A 110 -14.64 -12.13 12.66
N GLN A 111 -15.25 -11.16 12.01
CA GLN A 111 -16.65 -11.26 11.60
C GLN A 111 -16.84 -12.36 10.53
N SER A 112 -15.89 -12.42 9.61
CA SER A 112 -15.84 -13.45 8.58
C SER A 112 -15.09 -14.68 9.10
N LYS A 113 -15.81 -15.65 9.62
CA LYS A 113 -15.25 -16.96 9.99
C LYS A 113 -15.07 -17.80 8.73
N GLN A 114 -13.99 -17.59 8.00
CA GLN A 114 -13.69 -18.29 6.76
C GLN A 114 -12.41 -19.11 6.90
N THR A 115 -12.38 -20.21 6.18
CA THR A 115 -11.21 -21.09 6.11
C THR A 115 -10.77 -21.22 4.65
N PHE A 116 -9.48 -21.15 4.43
CA PHE A 116 -8.87 -21.29 3.11
C PHE A 116 -7.82 -22.40 3.16
N LEU A 117 -7.64 -23.06 2.04
CA LEU A 117 -6.47 -23.88 1.76
C LEU A 117 -5.49 -23.03 0.94
N PHE A 118 -4.25 -22.93 1.39
CA PHE A 118 -3.17 -22.31 0.61
C PHE A 118 -2.40 -23.39 -0.13
N GLU A 119 -2.42 -23.33 -1.45
CA GLU A 119 -1.75 -24.27 -2.33
C GLU A 119 -1.39 -23.56 -3.64
N ASP A 120 -0.22 -23.86 -4.18
CA ASP A 120 0.29 -23.28 -5.45
C ASP A 120 0.21 -21.74 -5.51
N GLY A 121 0.47 -21.06 -4.39
CA GLY A 121 0.41 -19.61 -4.29
C GLY A 121 -1.00 -19.01 -4.40
N ARG A 122 -2.04 -19.81 -4.18
CA ARG A 122 -3.45 -19.40 -4.26
C ARG A 122 -4.17 -19.74 -2.97
N LEU A 123 -5.28 -19.04 -2.71
CA LEU A 123 -6.20 -19.37 -1.64
C LEU A 123 -7.46 -20.00 -2.24
N TYR A 124 -7.78 -21.20 -1.79
CA TYR A 124 -9.00 -21.90 -2.12
C TYR A 124 -9.94 -21.78 -0.94
N GLN A 125 -11.07 -21.10 -1.10
CA GLN A 125 -12.06 -21.03 -0.04
C GLN A 125 -12.66 -22.44 0.19
N LEU A 126 -12.77 -22.82 1.47
CA LEU A 126 -13.33 -24.11 1.87
C LEU A 126 -14.80 -23.95 2.29
N ASN A 127 -15.55 -25.03 2.16
CA ASN A 127 -16.91 -25.11 2.68
C ASN A 127 -16.92 -25.22 4.22
N GLU A 128 -18.09 -25.24 4.84
CA GLU A 128 -18.27 -25.36 6.30
C GLU A 128 -17.67 -26.65 6.90
N HIS A 129 -17.46 -27.68 6.08
CA HIS A 129 -16.83 -28.95 6.48
C HIS A 129 -15.31 -28.94 6.26
N GLY A 130 -14.72 -27.79 5.86
CA GLY A 130 -13.29 -27.67 5.60
C GLY A 130 -12.82 -28.38 4.32
N GLN A 131 -13.71 -28.62 3.37
CA GLN A 131 -13.42 -29.28 2.10
C GLN A 131 -13.44 -28.26 0.96
N ARG A 132 -12.72 -28.55 -0.12
CA ARG A 132 -12.79 -27.74 -1.34
C ARG A 132 -14.22 -27.75 -1.90
N ILE A 133 -14.65 -26.58 -2.33
CA ILE A 133 -15.91 -26.42 -3.06
C ILE A 133 -15.72 -27.04 -4.44
N THR A 134 -16.66 -27.87 -4.86
CA THR A 134 -16.67 -28.58 -6.14
C THR A 134 -17.88 -28.19 -6.98
N GLY A 135 -17.89 -28.59 -8.26
CA GLY A 135 -18.98 -28.30 -9.19
C GLY A 135 -18.68 -27.12 -10.13
N ALA A 136 -19.69 -26.68 -10.86
CA ALA A 136 -19.55 -25.69 -11.96
C ALA A 136 -19.03 -24.31 -11.52
N LEU A 137 -19.19 -23.96 -10.24
CA LEU A 137 -18.73 -22.67 -9.69
C LEU A 137 -17.43 -22.79 -8.88
N ALA A 138 -16.78 -23.96 -8.86
CA ALA A 138 -15.60 -24.19 -8.03
C ALA A 138 -14.48 -23.16 -8.26
N ASP A 139 -14.25 -22.79 -9.50
CA ASP A 139 -13.21 -21.82 -9.87
C ASP A 139 -13.47 -20.41 -9.33
N ASN A 140 -14.69 -20.07 -9.02
CA ASN A 140 -15.06 -18.77 -8.46
C ASN A 140 -14.65 -18.64 -6.97
N TYR A 141 -14.31 -19.76 -6.33
CA TYR A 141 -13.85 -19.78 -4.94
C TYR A 141 -12.31 -19.84 -4.82
N ILE A 142 -11.61 -19.53 -5.92
CA ILE A 142 -10.15 -19.47 -5.96
C ILE A 142 -9.71 -18.01 -6.00
N LEU A 143 -8.99 -17.59 -4.96
CA LEU A 143 -8.38 -16.27 -4.91
C LEU A 143 -6.94 -16.36 -5.41
N ARG A 144 -6.60 -15.50 -6.36
CA ARG A 144 -5.29 -15.44 -6.99
C ARG A 144 -4.45 -14.32 -6.38
N PRO A 145 -3.12 -14.48 -6.32
CA PRO A 145 -2.26 -13.43 -5.81
C PRO A 145 -2.40 -12.16 -6.64
N VAL A 146 -2.42 -11.02 -5.96
CA VAL A 146 -2.41 -9.68 -6.55
C VAL A 146 -1.28 -8.88 -5.93
N SER A 147 -0.52 -8.17 -6.77
CA SER A 147 0.54 -7.27 -6.32
C SER A 147 -0.06 -5.98 -5.78
N GLY A 148 0.48 -5.44 -4.70
CA GLY A 148 0.07 -4.16 -4.12
C GLY A 148 -0.24 -4.26 -2.64
N GLY A 149 -0.50 -3.09 -2.04
CA GLY A 149 -0.85 -3.00 -0.62
C GLY A 149 0.25 -3.51 0.30
N ASP A 150 1.53 -3.20 0.00
CA ASP A 150 2.68 -3.59 0.84
C ASP A 150 2.42 -3.25 2.32
N PRO A 151 2.16 -4.29 3.16
CA PRO A 151 1.78 -4.06 4.55
C PRO A 151 2.89 -3.43 5.37
N ALA A 152 4.14 -3.81 5.12
CA ALA A 152 5.29 -3.30 5.86
C ALA A 152 5.44 -1.80 5.62
N ARG A 153 5.31 -1.38 4.36
CA ARG A 153 5.33 0.03 3.99
C ARG A 153 4.16 0.81 4.59
N LEU A 154 2.95 0.27 4.55
CA LEU A 154 1.78 0.93 5.14
C LEU A 154 1.93 1.08 6.65
N GLN A 155 2.44 0.06 7.36
CA GLN A 155 2.72 0.11 8.79
C GLN A 155 3.82 1.12 9.10
N GLN A 156 4.91 1.16 8.33
CA GLN A 156 5.95 2.16 8.47
C GLN A 156 5.39 3.57 8.33
N LYS A 157 4.60 3.84 7.29
CA LYS A 157 3.97 5.15 7.09
C LYS A 157 3.01 5.52 8.22
N ALA A 158 2.24 4.57 8.71
CA ALA A 158 1.39 4.79 9.89
C ALA A 158 2.22 5.16 11.14
N ALA A 159 3.38 4.52 11.35
CA ALA A 159 4.29 4.84 12.43
C ALA A 159 4.95 6.23 12.27
N GLU A 160 5.17 6.68 11.03
CA GLU A 160 5.64 8.05 10.71
C GLU A 160 4.55 9.12 10.94
N GLY A 161 3.34 8.73 11.29
CA GLY A 161 2.24 9.65 11.57
C GLY A 161 1.32 9.90 10.37
N ILE A 162 1.47 9.18 9.28
CA ILE A 162 0.59 9.29 8.13
C ILE A 162 -0.71 8.55 8.41
N ASP A 163 -1.83 9.21 8.19
CA ASP A 163 -3.18 8.68 8.40
C ASP A 163 -3.80 8.14 7.10
N PHE A 164 -3.46 8.76 5.97
CA PHE A 164 -4.03 8.42 4.67
C PHE A 164 -2.98 8.50 3.56
N MET A 165 -3.01 7.54 2.66
CA MET A 165 -2.19 7.54 1.44
C MET A 165 -3.05 7.35 0.21
N ALA A 166 -2.65 8.02 -0.88
CA ALA A 166 -3.26 7.83 -2.20
C ALA A 166 -2.23 7.94 -3.30
N ALA A 167 -2.52 7.31 -4.43
CA ALA A 167 -1.71 7.41 -5.63
C ALA A 167 -2.55 7.18 -6.89
N GLY A 168 -2.04 7.63 -8.04
CA GLY A 168 -2.56 7.38 -9.36
C GLY A 168 -1.45 7.45 -10.40
N ILE A 169 -1.74 7.01 -11.64
CA ILE A 169 -0.71 6.87 -12.69
C ILE A 169 -1.01 7.65 -13.96
N HIS A 170 -2.18 8.25 -14.10
CA HIS A 170 -2.58 8.99 -15.28
C HIS A 170 -2.98 10.45 -14.99
N PRO A 171 -1.99 11.37 -14.88
CA PRO A 171 -0.52 11.21 -14.75
C PRO A 171 -0.12 10.64 -13.40
N ALA A 172 1.13 10.19 -13.26
CA ALA A 172 1.61 9.57 -12.01
C ALA A 172 1.77 10.62 -10.89
N TRP A 173 1.19 10.32 -9.73
CA TRP A 173 1.22 11.17 -8.55
C TRP A 173 1.10 10.34 -7.26
N SER A 174 1.44 10.96 -6.13
CA SER A 174 1.23 10.39 -4.80
C SER A 174 0.84 11.46 -3.79
N LEU A 175 0.13 11.03 -2.74
CA LEU A 175 -0.32 11.87 -1.66
C LEU A 175 -0.13 11.15 -0.32
N GLU A 176 0.38 11.87 0.67
CA GLU A 176 0.44 11.46 2.07
C GLU A 176 -0.26 12.53 2.92
N MET A 177 -1.13 12.13 3.83
CA MET A 177 -1.86 13.02 4.72
C MET A 177 -1.67 12.60 6.18
N ASP A 178 -1.14 13.53 6.98
CA ASP A 178 -1.28 13.55 8.43
C ASP A 178 -2.48 14.46 8.74
N ARG A 179 -3.56 13.89 9.28
CA ARG A 179 -4.82 14.63 9.54
C ARG A 179 -4.68 15.77 10.54
N GLN A 180 -3.62 15.76 11.35
CA GLN A 180 -3.36 16.79 12.34
C GLN A 180 -2.39 17.87 11.86
N LYS A 181 -1.65 17.62 10.76
CA LYS A 181 -0.57 18.51 10.33
C LYS A 181 -0.71 18.94 8.89
N THR A 182 -0.42 18.06 7.95
CA THR A 182 -0.25 18.44 6.55
C THR A 182 -0.73 17.36 5.57
N ILE A 183 -1.13 17.84 4.39
CA ILE A 183 -1.28 17.05 3.18
C ILE A 183 -0.07 17.35 2.29
N PHE A 184 0.64 16.31 1.87
CA PHE A 184 1.74 16.39 0.93
C PHE A 184 1.39 15.67 -0.37
N PHE A 185 1.29 16.42 -1.45
CA PHE A 185 1.02 15.92 -2.80
C PHE A 185 2.25 16.14 -3.67
N ARG A 186 2.56 15.18 -4.55
CA ARG A 186 3.64 15.29 -5.54
C ARG A 186 3.31 14.53 -6.82
N THR A 187 3.83 15.02 -7.94
CA THR A 187 3.79 14.35 -9.25
C THR A 187 5.16 13.83 -9.63
N VAL A 188 5.21 12.89 -10.57
CA VAL A 188 6.50 12.40 -11.13
C VAL A 188 7.22 13.49 -11.93
N GLN A 189 6.49 14.46 -12.49
CA GLN A 189 7.08 15.60 -13.22
C GLN A 189 7.80 16.60 -12.30
N GLY A 190 7.74 16.41 -10.98
CA GLY A 190 8.45 17.26 -10.01
C GLY A 190 7.59 18.36 -9.37
N ASP A 191 6.34 18.52 -9.79
CA ASP A 191 5.42 19.40 -9.06
C ASP A 191 5.11 18.81 -7.69
N SER A 192 5.19 19.65 -6.67
CA SER A 192 4.81 19.26 -5.32
C SER A 192 4.14 20.41 -4.57
N VAL A 193 3.22 20.06 -3.69
CA VAL A 193 2.59 21.02 -2.79
C VAL A 193 2.42 20.39 -1.41
N ARG A 194 2.72 21.17 -0.39
CA ARG A 194 2.46 20.83 1.01
C ARG A 194 1.54 21.89 1.59
N VAL A 195 0.40 21.45 2.09
CA VAL A 195 -0.60 22.34 2.67
C VAL A 195 -0.97 21.86 4.08
N PRO A 196 -1.37 22.77 5.00
CA PRO A 196 -1.95 22.37 6.26
C PRO A 196 -3.22 21.55 6.03
N THR A 197 -3.43 20.50 6.83
CA THR A 197 -4.68 19.76 6.80
C THR A 197 -5.78 20.60 7.44
N SER A 198 -6.81 20.90 6.66
CA SER A 198 -8.04 21.55 7.14
C SER A 198 -9.06 20.52 7.60
N ARG A 199 -10.10 20.97 8.29
CA ARG A 199 -11.29 20.12 8.51
C ARG A 199 -11.99 19.92 7.16
N PRO A 200 -12.34 18.68 6.76
CA PRO A 200 -13.03 18.46 5.50
C PRO A 200 -14.46 19.05 5.53
N HIS A 201 -14.92 19.52 4.37
CA HIS A 201 -16.29 19.98 4.18
C HIS A 201 -16.74 19.74 2.73
N PRO A 202 -17.70 18.85 2.47
CA PRO A 202 -18.39 17.97 3.43
C PRO A 202 -17.48 16.96 4.10
N ASP A 203 -17.89 16.51 5.29
CA ASP A 203 -17.29 15.42 6.04
C ASP A 203 -18.41 14.40 6.37
N THR A 204 -18.55 13.43 5.49
CA THR A 204 -19.57 12.37 5.60
C THR A 204 -18.92 11.00 5.44
N ASP A 205 -19.63 9.95 5.76
CA ASP A 205 -19.17 8.56 5.57
C ASP A 205 -18.88 8.22 4.12
N THR A 206 -19.42 8.99 3.17
CA THR A 206 -19.29 8.73 1.73
C THR A 206 -18.36 9.69 1.01
N LEU A 207 -18.14 10.89 1.56
CA LEU A 207 -17.42 11.97 0.90
C LEU A 207 -16.73 12.89 1.90
N GLN A 208 -15.45 13.10 1.71
CA GLN A 208 -14.66 14.09 2.41
C GLN A 208 -13.94 14.99 1.40
N VAL A 209 -14.03 16.30 1.62
CA VAL A 209 -13.37 17.29 0.75
C VAL A 209 -12.52 18.21 1.61
N TYR A 210 -11.23 18.22 1.34
CA TYR A 210 -10.24 19.08 1.96
C TYR A 210 -9.86 20.19 0.99
N THR A 211 -9.91 21.43 1.43
CA THR A 211 -9.52 22.59 0.63
C THR A 211 -8.40 23.36 1.31
N ALA A 212 -7.44 23.82 0.53
CA ALA A 212 -6.38 24.69 1.01
C ALA A 212 -6.01 25.69 -0.09
N LYS A 213 -5.68 26.93 0.33
CA LYS A 213 -5.19 27.96 -0.57
C LYS A 213 -3.71 28.22 -0.30
N THR A 214 -2.93 28.23 -1.35
CA THR A 214 -1.53 28.67 -1.35
C THR A 214 -1.42 29.97 -2.12
N GLU A 215 -0.28 30.63 -2.04
CA GLU A 215 -0.03 31.85 -2.85
C GLU A 215 -0.12 31.59 -4.36
N LYS A 216 0.10 30.33 -4.78
CA LYS A 216 0.22 29.96 -6.20
C LYS A 216 -1.00 29.24 -6.77
N ALA A 217 -1.81 28.62 -5.91
CA ALA A 217 -2.95 27.81 -6.38
C ALA A 217 -3.91 27.43 -5.24
N GLU A 218 -5.12 27.09 -5.61
CA GLU A 218 -6.05 26.35 -4.77
C GLU A 218 -5.77 24.84 -4.91
N PHE A 219 -5.78 24.13 -3.77
CA PHE A 219 -5.64 22.70 -3.67
C PHE A 219 -6.93 22.12 -3.13
N ILE A 220 -7.52 21.16 -3.85
CA ILE A 220 -8.74 20.45 -3.42
C ILE A 220 -8.45 18.95 -3.46
N LEU A 221 -8.63 18.27 -2.33
CA LEU A 221 -8.58 16.82 -2.21
C LEU A 221 -9.97 16.29 -1.94
N THR A 222 -10.47 15.44 -2.80
CA THR A 222 -11.75 14.74 -2.67
C THR A 222 -11.50 13.26 -2.42
N ILE A 223 -12.01 12.74 -1.30
CA ILE A 223 -11.95 11.32 -0.93
C ILE A 223 -13.38 10.79 -0.92
N ARG A 224 -13.65 9.78 -1.76
CA ARG A 224 -14.95 9.10 -1.85
C ARG A 224 -14.83 7.69 -1.31
N ASN A 225 -15.74 7.31 -0.42
CA ASN A 225 -15.88 5.91 0.03
C ASN A 225 -16.54 5.10 -1.09
N SER A 226 -15.74 4.76 -2.07
CA SER A 226 -16.09 3.92 -3.22
C SER A 226 -14.85 3.12 -3.59
N ALA A 227 -15.02 1.82 -3.77
CA ALA A 227 -13.92 0.97 -4.17
C ALA A 227 -13.24 1.50 -5.44
N CYS A 228 -11.93 1.47 -5.41
CA CYS A 228 -11.06 1.93 -6.47
C CYS A 228 -10.05 0.83 -6.80
N ILE A 229 -9.96 0.48 -8.07
CA ILE A 229 -9.01 -0.53 -8.56
C ILE A 229 -7.80 0.21 -9.11
N ASP A 230 -6.62 -0.16 -8.63
CA ASP A 230 -5.34 0.36 -9.11
C ASP A 230 -5.08 -0.16 -10.54
N ASP A 231 -4.95 0.75 -11.49
CA ASP A 231 -4.80 0.42 -12.91
C ASP A 231 -3.49 -0.29 -13.24
N VAL A 232 -2.49 -0.26 -12.34
CA VAL A 232 -1.18 -0.93 -12.55
C VAL A 232 -1.24 -2.41 -12.27
N ASN A 233 -1.86 -2.78 -11.16
CA ASN A 233 -1.76 -4.14 -10.61
C ASN A 233 -3.12 -4.75 -10.26
N GLY A 234 -4.21 -4.03 -10.45
CA GLY A 234 -5.56 -4.49 -10.13
C GLY A 234 -5.87 -4.52 -8.63
N PHE A 235 -4.98 -4.00 -7.77
CA PHE A 235 -5.18 -3.97 -6.33
C PHE A 235 -6.34 -3.05 -5.95
N MET A 236 -7.28 -3.56 -5.16
CA MET A 236 -8.46 -2.82 -4.75
C MET A 236 -8.21 -2.03 -3.47
N ARG A 237 -8.54 -0.73 -3.50
CA ARG A 237 -8.48 0.17 -2.34
C ARG A 237 -9.87 0.68 -1.99
N PRO A 238 -10.11 1.03 -0.71
CA PRO A 238 -11.45 1.41 -0.26
C PRO A 238 -11.92 2.79 -0.75
N TYR A 239 -11.01 3.66 -1.22
CA TYR A 239 -11.37 5.04 -1.56
C TYR A 239 -10.91 5.41 -2.96
N ALA A 240 -11.84 6.01 -3.72
CA ALA A 240 -11.51 6.77 -4.92
C ALA A 240 -11.09 8.19 -4.51
N VAL A 241 -10.01 8.68 -5.11
CA VAL A 241 -9.38 9.95 -4.75
C VAL A 241 -9.23 10.83 -5.98
N GLU A 242 -9.56 12.10 -5.81
CA GLU A 242 -9.34 13.14 -6.81
C GLU A 242 -8.62 14.33 -6.15
N VAL A 243 -7.56 14.78 -6.79
CA VAL A 243 -6.84 15.99 -6.41
C VAL A 243 -6.96 17.01 -7.53
N GLN A 244 -7.42 18.20 -7.22
CA GLN A 244 -7.40 19.35 -8.13
C GLN A 244 -6.33 20.31 -7.67
N LEU A 245 -5.41 20.65 -8.57
CA LEU A 245 -4.34 21.60 -8.34
C LEU A 245 -4.16 22.46 -9.59
N LYS A 246 -4.40 23.77 -9.48
CA LYS A 246 -4.47 24.69 -10.62
C LYS A 246 -5.56 24.17 -11.61
N ASP A 247 -5.20 24.04 -12.88
CA ASP A 247 -6.08 23.57 -13.95
C ASP A 247 -6.01 22.06 -14.18
N SER A 248 -5.31 21.34 -13.28
CA SER A 248 -5.07 19.91 -13.42
C SER A 248 -5.87 19.09 -12.40
N THR A 249 -6.41 17.97 -12.88
CA THR A 249 -7.12 16.98 -12.06
C THR A 249 -6.39 15.65 -12.09
N TYR A 250 -6.13 15.11 -10.91
CA TYR A 250 -5.42 13.85 -10.70
C TYR A 250 -6.37 12.85 -10.04
N LYS A 251 -6.55 11.69 -10.65
CA LYS A 251 -7.42 10.63 -10.12
C LYS A 251 -6.60 9.42 -9.72
N GLY A 252 -7.06 8.70 -8.71
CA GLY A 252 -6.39 7.49 -8.23
C GLY A 252 -7.10 6.86 -7.05
N CYS A 253 -6.41 5.97 -6.37
CA CYS A 253 -6.93 5.17 -5.28
C CYS A 253 -6.21 5.47 -3.97
N GLY A 254 -6.92 5.35 -2.85
CA GLY A 254 -6.35 5.61 -1.53
C GLY A 254 -6.91 4.72 -0.43
N GLU A 255 -6.24 4.76 0.71
CA GLU A 255 -6.66 4.07 1.92
C GLU A 255 -6.20 4.79 3.20
N TYR A 256 -6.99 4.66 4.26
CA TYR A 256 -6.58 5.03 5.62
C TYR A 256 -5.67 3.96 6.21
N LEU A 257 -4.65 4.40 6.94
CA LEU A 257 -3.66 3.52 7.57
C LEU A 257 -3.98 3.25 9.04
N ARG A 258 -4.82 4.13 9.65
CA ARG A 258 -5.23 4.09 11.06
C ARG A 258 -6.70 4.41 11.21
#